data_007141c365fb7d9920c8d49469322716
#
_entry.id   007141c365fb7d9920c8d49469322716
#
_cell.length_a   1.000
_cell.length_b   1.000
_cell.length_c   1.000
_cell.angle_alpha   90.00
_cell.angle_beta   90.00
_cell.angle_gamma   90.00
#
_symmetry.space_group_name_H-M   'P 1'
#
loop_
_entity.id
_entity.type
_entity.pdbx_description
1 polymer ?
#
loop_
_entity_poly.entity_id
_entity_poly.type
_entity_poly.pdbx_seq_one_letter_code
_entity_poly.pdbx_strand_id
1 'polypeptide(L)'
;MREIIKRLLNHETLSIQESKNILLDISNGKFNNEQVVSFLTIFMYRSITSDEIMGFRDALIELSVKADFNDYSTLDLCGTGGDNKNTFNISTLASFVTAGAGVHVTKHGNYSVSSICGSSNVLEYLGVKFSNHNEFLKKCLDQAKICILHAPLFHPAMKSVAPIRKALQLKTFFNILGPLVNPCRPKNQLVGVYGLDILRLYKSVFEKESKF
;
A
#
# COMPACT_ATOMS: atom_id res chain seq x y z
N MET A 1 -14.45 -18.74 -4.09
CA MET A 1 -14.11 -18.51 -2.67
C MET A 1 -14.12 -19.76 -1.81
N ARG A 2 -15.19 -20.58 -1.76
CA ARG A 2 -15.27 -21.74 -0.84
C ARG A 2 -14.08 -22.70 -0.94
N GLU A 3 -13.68 -23.11 -2.12
CA GLU A 3 -12.54 -24.04 -2.33
C GLU A 3 -11.21 -23.39 -1.95
N ILE A 4 -11.06 -22.09 -2.21
CA ILE A 4 -9.88 -21.32 -1.80
C ILE A 4 -9.75 -21.31 -0.28
N ILE A 5 -10.84 -21.01 0.43
CA ILE A 5 -10.88 -21.00 1.90
C ILE A 5 -10.49 -22.38 2.45
N LYS A 6 -11.03 -23.48 1.91
CA LYS A 6 -10.68 -24.84 2.34
C LYS A 6 -9.18 -25.14 2.18
N ARG A 7 -8.59 -24.79 1.03
CA ARG A 7 -7.15 -24.97 0.77
C ARG A 7 -6.31 -24.19 1.78
N LEU A 8 -6.66 -22.93 2.00
CA LEU A 8 -5.96 -22.07 2.96
C LEU A 8 -6.07 -22.56 4.41
N LEU A 9 -7.22 -23.12 4.82
CA LEU A 9 -7.40 -23.74 6.12
C LEU A 9 -6.56 -25.03 6.28
N ASN A 10 -6.26 -25.73 5.19
CA ASN A 10 -5.34 -26.86 5.14
C ASN A 10 -3.85 -26.42 5.02
N HIS A 11 -3.55 -25.17 5.31
CA HIS A 11 -2.21 -24.58 5.22
C HIS A 11 -1.58 -24.56 3.81
N GLU A 12 -2.37 -24.78 2.76
CA GLU A 12 -1.90 -24.53 1.41
C GLU A 12 -1.70 -23.02 1.18
N THR A 13 -0.81 -22.67 0.26
CA THR A 13 -0.55 -21.29 -0.12
C THR A 13 -1.10 -21.00 -1.52
N LEU A 14 -1.28 -19.74 -1.83
CA LEU A 14 -1.69 -19.30 -3.16
C LEU A 14 -0.47 -18.90 -3.99
N SER A 15 -0.50 -19.20 -5.27
CA SER A 15 0.45 -18.65 -6.23
C SER A 15 0.23 -17.14 -6.42
N ILE A 16 1.19 -16.46 -7.03
CA ILE A 16 1.08 -15.04 -7.42
C ILE A 16 -0.18 -14.81 -8.25
N GLN A 17 -0.41 -15.68 -9.25
CA GLN A 17 -1.54 -15.51 -10.16
C GLN A 17 -2.89 -15.77 -9.48
N GLU A 18 -2.99 -16.78 -8.61
CA GLU A 18 -4.21 -17.05 -7.84
C GLU A 18 -4.52 -15.88 -6.90
N SER A 19 -3.52 -15.38 -6.17
CA SER A 19 -3.66 -14.24 -5.26
C SER A 19 -4.11 -12.99 -6.01
N LYS A 20 -3.52 -12.72 -7.17
CA LYS A 20 -3.92 -11.62 -8.05
C LYS A 20 -5.38 -11.74 -8.46
N ASN A 21 -5.76 -12.89 -9.01
CA ASN A 21 -7.12 -13.12 -9.51
C ASN A 21 -8.18 -13.00 -8.40
N ILE A 22 -7.89 -13.55 -7.22
CA ILE A 22 -8.80 -13.46 -6.08
C ILE A 22 -9.03 -12.00 -5.67
N LEU A 23 -7.99 -11.18 -5.61
CA LEU A 23 -8.15 -9.78 -5.24
C LEU A 23 -8.87 -8.97 -6.32
N LEU A 24 -8.63 -9.25 -7.60
CA LEU A 24 -9.41 -8.69 -8.71
C LEU A 24 -10.89 -9.06 -8.57
N ASP A 25 -11.22 -10.30 -8.27
CA ASP A 25 -12.58 -10.79 -8.09
C ASP A 25 -13.26 -10.16 -6.87
N ILE A 26 -12.54 -9.98 -5.75
CA ILE A 26 -13.04 -9.26 -4.57
C ILE A 26 -13.36 -7.80 -4.94
N SER A 27 -12.45 -7.15 -5.65
CA SER A 27 -12.61 -5.75 -6.06
C SER A 27 -13.78 -5.54 -7.01
N ASN A 28 -14.07 -6.54 -7.84
CA ASN A 28 -15.21 -6.57 -8.77
C ASN A 28 -16.54 -7.01 -8.12
N GLY A 29 -16.55 -7.26 -6.80
CA GLY A 29 -17.77 -7.62 -6.08
C GLY A 29 -18.29 -9.03 -6.35
N LYS A 30 -17.45 -9.95 -6.83
CA LYS A 30 -17.85 -11.35 -7.11
C LYS A 30 -18.12 -12.18 -5.85
N PHE A 31 -17.76 -11.66 -4.68
CA PHE A 31 -17.92 -12.34 -3.40
C PHE A 31 -18.70 -11.46 -2.43
N ASN A 32 -19.51 -12.08 -1.59
CA ASN A 32 -20.21 -11.37 -0.53
C ASN A 32 -19.25 -11.02 0.63
N ASN A 33 -19.72 -10.16 1.54
CA ASN A 33 -18.91 -9.66 2.65
C ASN A 33 -18.42 -10.78 3.57
N GLU A 34 -19.26 -11.78 3.85
CA GLU A 34 -18.96 -12.91 4.73
C GLU A 34 -17.81 -13.75 4.16
N GLN A 35 -17.80 -13.96 2.86
CA GLN A 35 -16.73 -14.66 2.16
C GLN A 35 -15.42 -13.88 2.19
N VAL A 36 -15.49 -12.56 2.01
CA VAL A 36 -14.30 -11.69 2.07
C VAL A 36 -13.76 -11.62 3.49
N VAL A 37 -14.63 -11.48 4.50
CA VAL A 37 -14.23 -11.53 5.93
C VAL A 37 -13.52 -12.84 6.23
N SER A 38 -14.12 -13.98 5.86
CA SER A 38 -13.53 -15.30 6.09
C SER A 38 -12.14 -15.42 5.45
N PHE A 39 -12.00 -14.96 4.21
CA PHE A 39 -10.73 -14.94 3.50
C PHE A 39 -9.69 -14.07 4.21
N LEU A 40 -10.02 -12.86 4.60
CA LEU A 40 -9.12 -11.95 5.30
C LEU A 40 -8.68 -12.51 6.66
N THR A 41 -9.59 -13.16 7.39
CA THR A 41 -9.32 -13.71 8.73
C THR A 41 -8.28 -14.84 8.68
N ILE A 42 -8.26 -15.64 7.63
CA ILE A 42 -7.25 -16.71 7.48
C ILE A 42 -5.83 -16.13 7.44
N PHE A 43 -5.61 -15.02 6.73
CA PHE A 43 -4.31 -14.34 6.67
C PHE A 43 -3.92 -13.60 7.95
N MET A 44 -4.83 -13.51 8.91
CA MET A 44 -4.51 -13.02 10.26
C MET A 44 -4.05 -14.16 11.17
N TYR A 45 -4.52 -15.39 10.89
CA TYR A 45 -4.16 -16.58 11.64
C TYR A 45 -2.83 -17.20 11.17
N ARG A 46 -2.58 -17.23 9.86
CA ARG A 46 -1.33 -17.73 9.27
C ARG A 46 -0.50 -16.63 8.65
N SER A 47 0.81 -16.85 8.57
CA SER A 47 1.71 -15.93 7.87
C SER A 47 1.41 -15.91 6.38
N ILE A 48 1.40 -14.72 5.79
CA ILE A 48 1.31 -14.50 4.35
C ILE A 48 2.67 -14.78 3.69
N THR A 49 2.67 -15.39 2.52
CA THR A 49 3.89 -15.65 1.75
C THR A 49 4.26 -14.46 0.84
N SER A 50 5.52 -14.45 0.36
CA SER A 50 5.96 -13.44 -0.62
C SER A 50 5.18 -13.53 -1.93
N ASP A 51 4.82 -14.74 -2.38
CA ASP A 51 4.04 -14.93 -3.61
C ASP A 51 2.62 -14.39 -3.46
N GLU A 52 1.98 -14.62 -2.32
CA GLU A 52 0.65 -14.10 -2.04
C GLU A 52 0.63 -12.57 -1.99
N ILE A 53 1.60 -11.96 -1.29
CA ILE A 53 1.68 -10.50 -1.20
C ILE A 53 2.00 -9.87 -2.55
N MET A 54 2.85 -10.50 -3.38
CA MET A 54 3.13 -10.06 -4.74
C MET A 54 1.88 -10.12 -5.63
N GLY A 55 1.10 -11.18 -5.56
CA GLY A 55 -0.14 -11.28 -6.31
C GLY A 55 -1.17 -10.22 -5.89
N PHE A 56 -1.33 -9.98 -4.60
CA PHE A 56 -2.23 -8.91 -4.11
C PHE A 56 -1.74 -7.52 -4.51
N ARG A 57 -0.44 -7.26 -4.45
CA ARG A 57 0.17 -6.04 -4.96
C ARG A 57 -0.13 -5.84 -6.44
N ASP A 58 0.09 -6.86 -7.26
CA ASP A 58 -0.08 -6.78 -8.71
C ASP A 58 -1.53 -6.47 -9.08
N ALA A 59 -2.50 -7.04 -8.37
CA ALA A 59 -3.91 -6.69 -8.53
C ALA A 59 -4.19 -5.21 -8.21
N LEU A 60 -3.65 -4.69 -7.10
CA LEU A 60 -3.87 -3.29 -6.72
C LEU A 60 -3.19 -2.31 -7.68
N ILE A 61 -2.00 -2.64 -8.19
CA ILE A 61 -1.30 -1.84 -9.21
C ILE A 61 -2.08 -1.85 -10.54
N GLU A 62 -2.62 -3.00 -10.94
CA GLU A 62 -3.44 -3.11 -12.15
C GLU A 62 -4.70 -2.26 -12.08
N LEU A 63 -5.36 -2.25 -10.92
CA LEU A 63 -6.59 -1.49 -10.67
C LEU A 63 -6.34 -0.04 -10.28
N SER A 64 -5.09 0.39 -10.14
CA SER A 64 -4.78 1.75 -9.73
C SER A 64 -4.92 2.76 -10.87
N VAL A 65 -5.26 3.99 -10.49
CA VAL A 65 -5.06 5.15 -11.36
C VAL A 65 -3.55 5.36 -11.51
N LYS A 66 -3.05 5.33 -12.72
CA LYS A 66 -1.61 5.45 -12.98
C LYS A 66 -1.12 6.87 -12.77
N ALA A 67 0.05 7.02 -12.17
CA ALA A 67 0.80 8.25 -12.08
C ALA A 67 2.10 8.08 -12.89
N ASP A 68 2.26 8.84 -13.96
CA ASP A 68 3.42 8.73 -14.87
C ASP A 68 4.44 9.81 -14.57
N PHE A 69 5.56 9.39 -13.99
CA PHE A 69 6.74 10.23 -13.68
C PHE A 69 8.03 9.60 -14.19
N ASN A 70 7.97 8.90 -15.34
CA ASN A 70 9.14 8.21 -15.91
C ASN A 70 10.32 9.12 -16.21
N ASP A 71 10.06 10.42 -16.44
CA ASP A 71 11.08 11.45 -16.69
C ASP A 71 11.85 11.83 -15.41
N TYR A 72 11.41 11.38 -14.22
CA TYR A 72 12.02 11.71 -12.95
C TYR A 72 12.67 10.50 -12.30
N SER A 73 13.82 10.69 -11.67
CA SER A 73 14.35 9.72 -10.72
C SER A 73 13.69 9.98 -9.36
N THR A 74 12.65 9.22 -9.05
CA THR A 74 11.85 9.45 -7.84
C THR A 74 12.19 8.51 -6.71
N LEU A 75 11.96 8.98 -5.47
CA LEU A 75 12.06 8.23 -4.23
C LEU A 75 10.71 8.25 -3.50
N ASP A 76 10.24 7.10 -3.02
CA ASP A 76 9.13 7.02 -2.06
C ASP A 76 9.66 6.75 -0.65
N LEU A 77 9.19 7.53 0.31
CA LEU A 77 9.43 7.30 1.73
C LEU A 77 8.09 6.94 2.40
N CYS A 78 7.85 5.65 2.52
CA CYS A 78 6.60 5.13 3.05
C CYS A 78 6.90 4.07 4.11
N GLY A 79 6.06 3.96 5.13
CA GLY A 79 6.12 2.89 6.12
C GLY A 79 4.87 2.04 6.09
N THR A 80 4.97 0.81 6.59
CA THR A 80 3.79 -0.05 6.79
C THR A 80 2.86 0.50 7.86
N GLY A 81 3.36 1.36 8.74
CA GLY A 81 2.67 1.73 9.97
C GLY A 81 2.51 0.53 10.91
N GLY A 82 1.66 0.68 11.91
CA GLY A 82 1.28 -0.46 12.74
C GLY A 82 2.26 -0.84 13.86
N ASP A 83 3.24 0.00 14.16
CA ASP A 83 4.23 -0.21 15.23
C ASP A 83 3.66 0.04 16.65
N ASN A 84 2.41 0.51 16.73
CA ASN A 84 1.73 0.91 17.98
C ASN A 84 2.51 1.93 18.82
N LYS A 85 3.42 2.68 18.19
CA LYS A 85 4.17 3.77 18.84
C LYS A 85 3.55 5.10 18.45
N ASN A 86 3.25 5.93 19.46
CA ASN A 86 2.69 7.27 19.25
C ASN A 86 3.81 8.27 18.93
N THR A 87 4.59 8.00 17.88
CA THR A 87 5.60 8.93 17.38
C THR A 87 4.97 9.89 16.36
N PHE A 88 5.67 10.97 16.04
CA PHE A 88 5.30 11.81 14.91
C PHE A 88 5.42 11.04 13.57
N ASN A 89 4.83 11.56 12.50
CA ASN A 89 4.84 10.93 11.18
C ASN A 89 6.23 11.03 10.52
N ILE A 90 7.16 10.18 10.96
CA ILE A 90 8.59 10.19 10.61
C ILE A 90 8.77 10.19 9.08
N SER A 91 8.14 9.26 8.36
CA SER A 91 8.27 9.18 6.89
C SER A 91 7.70 10.40 6.17
N THR A 92 6.70 11.08 6.75
CA THR A 92 6.16 12.32 6.18
C THR A 92 7.17 13.44 6.32
N LEU A 93 7.72 13.65 7.53
CA LEU A 93 8.75 14.68 7.74
C LEU A 93 10.00 14.39 6.90
N ALA A 94 10.48 13.15 6.89
CA ALA A 94 11.62 12.73 6.07
C ALA A 94 11.41 13.02 4.58
N SER A 95 10.19 12.89 4.06
CA SER A 95 9.86 13.21 2.68
C SER A 95 10.12 14.68 2.34
N PHE A 96 9.74 15.60 3.23
CA PHE A 96 10.01 17.03 3.03
C PHE A 96 11.48 17.36 3.15
N VAL A 97 12.19 16.80 4.13
CA VAL A 97 13.65 17.00 4.28
C VAL A 97 14.39 16.50 3.04
N THR A 98 14.02 15.33 2.54
CA THR A 98 14.62 14.74 1.33
C THR A 98 14.34 15.60 0.09
N ALA A 99 13.13 16.12 -0.06
CA ALA A 99 12.78 17.03 -1.14
C ALA A 99 13.57 18.35 -1.03
N GLY A 100 13.72 18.89 0.18
CA GLY A 100 14.56 20.07 0.46
C GLY A 100 16.02 19.88 0.13
N ALA A 101 16.53 18.64 0.16
CA ALA A 101 17.87 18.27 -0.32
C ALA A 101 17.96 18.09 -1.86
N GLY A 102 16.88 18.34 -2.60
CA GLY A 102 16.85 18.33 -4.07
C GLY A 102 16.42 17.00 -4.71
N VAL A 103 16.08 15.98 -3.92
CA VAL A 103 15.61 14.68 -4.44
C VAL A 103 14.12 14.75 -4.77
N HIS A 104 13.71 14.24 -5.93
CA HIS A 104 12.30 14.14 -6.27
C HIS A 104 11.60 13.05 -5.46
N VAL A 105 10.62 13.44 -4.66
CA VAL A 105 9.87 12.54 -3.78
C VAL A 105 8.44 12.35 -4.29
N THR A 106 8.04 11.10 -4.51
CA THR A 106 6.66 10.71 -4.86
C THR A 106 6.04 9.95 -3.68
N LYS A 107 5.64 10.72 -2.67
CA LYS A 107 5.19 10.13 -1.42
C LYS A 107 3.81 9.48 -1.56
N HIS A 108 3.74 8.15 -1.44
CA HIS A 108 2.49 7.45 -1.27
C HIS A 108 2.04 7.50 0.19
N GLY A 109 0.79 7.85 0.44
CA GLY A 109 0.27 8.03 1.80
C GLY A 109 -1.23 7.85 1.91
N ASN A 110 -1.69 7.62 3.15
CA ASN A 110 -3.10 7.43 3.46
C ASN A 110 -3.45 8.04 4.82
N TYR A 111 -4.75 8.10 5.11
CA TYR A 111 -5.23 8.26 6.47
C TYR A 111 -4.81 7.10 7.34
N SER A 112 -4.75 7.33 8.65
CA SER A 112 -4.45 6.25 9.59
C SER A 112 -5.59 5.23 9.65
N VAL A 113 -5.21 3.95 9.84
CA VAL A 113 -6.16 2.86 10.14
C VAL A 113 -6.08 2.47 11.62
N SER A 114 -4.92 2.65 12.26
CA SER A 114 -4.64 2.16 13.62
C SER A 114 -4.07 3.21 14.58
N SER A 115 -3.71 4.38 14.10
CA SER A 115 -3.21 5.48 14.92
C SER A 115 -4.15 6.70 14.87
N ILE A 116 -3.97 7.65 15.77
CA ILE A 116 -4.78 8.87 15.85
C ILE A 116 -4.62 9.74 14.59
N CYS A 117 -3.41 9.73 13.98
CA CYS A 117 -3.08 10.61 12.88
C CYS A 117 -2.16 9.95 11.86
N GLY A 118 -2.67 9.74 10.65
CA GLY A 118 -1.89 9.25 9.50
C GLY A 118 -1.23 10.38 8.71
N SER A 119 -0.42 10.02 7.71
CA SER A 119 0.28 11.00 6.86
C SER A 119 -0.69 11.97 6.17
N SER A 120 -1.80 11.48 5.64
CA SER A 120 -2.78 12.34 4.97
C SER A 120 -3.51 13.28 5.94
N ASN A 121 -3.73 12.86 7.20
CA ASN A 121 -4.34 13.75 8.20
C ASN A 121 -3.46 14.97 8.48
N VAL A 122 -2.16 14.76 8.68
CA VAL A 122 -1.20 15.87 8.91
C VAL A 122 -1.13 16.78 7.70
N LEU A 123 -1.00 16.22 6.51
CA LEU A 123 -0.88 17.00 5.28
C LEU A 123 -2.14 17.84 5.01
N GLU A 124 -3.32 17.29 5.24
CA GLU A 124 -4.59 17.99 5.10
C GLU A 124 -4.75 19.11 6.12
N TYR A 125 -4.35 18.86 7.38
CA TYR A 125 -4.29 19.88 8.43
C TYR A 125 -3.35 21.05 8.07
N LEU A 126 -2.23 20.74 7.39
CA LEU A 126 -1.28 21.74 6.89
C LEU A 126 -1.75 22.42 5.58
N GLY A 127 -2.94 22.11 5.09
CA GLY A 127 -3.54 22.75 3.93
C GLY A 127 -3.17 22.14 2.57
N VAL A 128 -2.50 20.97 2.56
CA VAL A 128 -2.19 20.26 1.33
C VAL A 128 -3.48 19.71 0.70
N LYS A 129 -3.74 20.06 -0.55
CA LYS A 129 -4.86 19.54 -1.33
C LYS A 129 -4.39 18.35 -2.16
N PHE A 130 -5.10 17.22 -2.04
CA PHE A 130 -4.78 16.02 -2.80
C PHE A 130 -5.39 16.06 -4.20
N SER A 131 -4.65 15.54 -5.17
CA SER A 131 -5.06 15.43 -6.56
C SER A 131 -4.49 14.15 -7.17
N ASN A 132 -5.15 13.65 -8.22
CA ASN A 132 -4.63 12.58 -9.07
C ASN A 132 -4.43 13.04 -10.53
N HIS A 133 -4.42 14.36 -10.77
CA HIS A 133 -4.12 14.94 -12.07
C HIS A 133 -2.60 14.96 -12.29
N ASN A 134 -2.10 14.22 -13.28
CA ASN A 134 -0.66 14.07 -13.53
C ASN A 134 0.06 15.42 -13.75
N GLU A 135 -0.51 16.33 -14.52
CA GLU A 135 0.09 17.65 -14.79
C GLU A 135 0.29 18.47 -13.51
N PHE A 136 -0.69 18.46 -12.62
CA PHE A 136 -0.56 19.12 -11.32
C PHE A 136 0.53 18.48 -10.46
N LEU A 137 0.61 17.16 -10.44
CA LEU A 137 1.62 16.43 -9.66
C LEU A 137 3.04 16.63 -10.23
N LYS A 138 3.20 16.65 -11.56
CA LYS A 138 4.46 17.00 -12.22
C LYS A 138 4.90 18.42 -11.85
N LYS A 139 3.99 19.38 -11.88
CA LYS A 139 4.26 20.74 -11.43
C LYS A 139 4.72 20.80 -9.97
N CYS A 140 4.15 20.00 -9.08
CA CYS A 140 4.62 19.88 -7.70
C CYS A 140 6.06 19.32 -7.63
N LEU A 141 6.38 18.30 -8.44
CA LEU A 141 7.75 17.75 -8.51
C LEU A 141 8.74 18.78 -9.02
N ASP A 142 8.39 19.56 -10.04
CA ASP A 142 9.27 20.58 -10.61
C ASP A 142 9.56 21.71 -9.62
N GLN A 143 8.53 22.20 -8.95
CA GLN A 143 8.62 23.37 -8.08
C GLN A 143 9.07 23.07 -6.66
N ALA A 144 8.53 21.98 -6.08
CA ALA A 144 8.74 21.62 -4.67
C ALA A 144 9.55 20.35 -4.46
N LYS A 145 9.92 19.64 -5.53
CA LYS A 145 10.59 18.33 -5.48
C LYS A 145 9.80 17.23 -4.78
N ILE A 146 8.51 17.48 -4.47
CA ILE A 146 7.66 16.52 -3.81
C ILE A 146 6.22 16.58 -4.35
N CYS A 147 5.63 15.41 -4.59
CA CYS A 147 4.20 15.30 -4.78
C CYS A 147 3.63 14.21 -3.86
N ILE A 148 2.33 14.35 -3.52
CA ILE A 148 1.63 13.47 -2.61
C ILE A 148 0.63 12.62 -3.39
N LEU A 149 0.86 11.31 -3.38
CA LEU A 149 -0.01 10.32 -4.00
C LEU A 149 -0.95 9.76 -2.91
N HIS A 150 -2.09 10.41 -2.76
CA HIS A 150 -3.09 10.06 -1.73
C HIS A 150 -3.83 8.78 -2.12
N ALA A 151 -3.60 7.69 -1.40
CA ALA A 151 -4.07 6.34 -1.75
C ALA A 151 -5.57 6.25 -2.12
N PRO A 152 -6.52 6.91 -1.44
CA PRO A 152 -7.94 6.87 -1.82
C PRO A 152 -8.25 7.39 -3.22
N LEU A 153 -7.43 8.29 -3.77
CA LEU A 153 -7.58 8.81 -5.13
C LEU A 153 -6.98 7.89 -6.18
N PHE A 154 -5.98 7.09 -5.81
CA PHE A 154 -5.25 6.22 -6.75
C PHE A 154 -5.69 4.76 -6.71
N HIS A 155 -6.31 4.29 -5.63
CA HIS A 155 -6.74 2.91 -5.48
C HIS A 155 -8.28 2.79 -5.30
N PRO A 156 -9.07 3.08 -6.34
CA PRO A 156 -10.53 3.04 -6.24
C PRO A 156 -11.06 1.64 -5.89
N ALA A 157 -10.36 0.60 -6.27
CA ALA A 157 -10.70 -0.79 -5.93
C ALA A 157 -10.76 -1.06 -4.42
N MET A 158 -10.01 -0.28 -3.62
CA MET A 158 -10.05 -0.40 -2.16
C MET A 158 -11.39 0.03 -1.54
N LYS A 159 -12.25 0.75 -2.28
CA LYS A 159 -13.58 1.17 -1.79
C LYS A 159 -14.47 -0.02 -1.45
N SER A 160 -14.35 -1.13 -2.18
CA SER A 160 -15.15 -2.35 -1.95
C SER A 160 -14.79 -3.05 -0.63
N VAL A 161 -13.51 -3.01 -0.23
CA VAL A 161 -13.04 -3.68 0.99
C VAL A 161 -12.93 -2.75 2.20
N ALA A 162 -13.00 -1.44 2.01
CA ALA A 162 -12.87 -0.46 3.10
C ALA A 162 -13.93 -0.61 4.20
N PRO A 163 -15.23 -0.82 3.90
CA PRO A 163 -16.26 -1.04 4.92
C PRO A 163 -15.99 -2.33 5.72
N ILE A 164 -15.57 -3.40 5.06
CA ILE A 164 -15.25 -4.69 5.69
C ILE A 164 -14.09 -4.52 6.66
N ARG A 165 -13.00 -3.87 6.22
CA ARG A 165 -11.83 -3.61 7.07
C ARG A 165 -12.17 -2.73 8.27
N LYS A 166 -13.03 -1.73 8.08
CA LYS A 166 -13.52 -0.86 9.15
C LYS A 166 -14.36 -1.64 10.17
N ALA A 167 -15.20 -2.56 9.71
CA ALA A 167 -16.01 -3.40 10.58
C ALA A 167 -15.18 -4.41 11.37
N LEU A 168 -14.16 -5.00 10.75
CA LEU A 168 -13.24 -5.94 11.40
C LEU A 168 -12.41 -5.30 12.53
N GLN A 169 -12.05 -4.01 12.42
CA GLN A 169 -11.19 -3.29 13.37
C GLN A 169 -9.84 -3.99 13.66
N LEU A 170 -9.41 -4.86 12.78
CA LEU A 170 -8.20 -5.66 12.90
C LEU A 170 -7.23 -5.36 11.76
N LYS A 171 -5.92 -5.57 12.02
CA LYS A 171 -4.90 -5.48 10.97
C LYS A 171 -5.05 -6.65 10.00
N THR A 172 -5.09 -6.37 8.72
CA THR A 172 -5.12 -7.36 7.65
C THR A 172 -3.88 -7.21 6.77
N PHE A 173 -3.66 -8.11 5.80
CA PHE A 173 -2.54 -7.98 4.88
C PHE A 173 -2.55 -6.66 4.07
N PHE A 174 -3.69 -6.01 3.94
CA PHE A 174 -3.74 -4.68 3.33
C PHE A 174 -2.90 -3.62 4.07
N ASN A 175 -2.64 -3.82 5.35
CA ASN A 175 -1.82 -2.87 6.14
C ASN A 175 -0.35 -2.91 5.75
N ILE A 176 0.11 -4.03 5.18
CA ILE A 176 1.49 -4.18 4.72
C ILE A 176 1.63 -4.01 3.19
N LEU A 177 0.56 -3.75 2.45
CA LEU A 177 0.62 -3.51 1.00
C LEU A 177 0.97 -2.06 0.64
N GLY A 178 0.69 -1.09 1.52
CA GLY A 178 0.82 0.33 1.22
C GLY A 178 2.12 0.72 0.51
N PRO A 179 3.31 0.40 1.07
CA PRO A 179 4.58 0.72 0.42
C PRO A 179 4.81 0.00 -0.91
N LEU A 180 4.18 -1.15 -1.14
CA LEU A 180 4.38 -1.96 -2.36
C LEU A 180 3.49 -1.52 -3.53
N VAL A 181 2.53 -0.63 -3.30
CA VAL A 181 1.50 -0.26 -4.29
C VAL A 181 1.52 1.23 -4.65
N ASN A 182 2.68 1.88 -4.55
CA ASN A 182 2.81 3.25 -5.03
C ASN A 182 2.48 3.32 -6.53
N PRO A 183 1.48 4.12 -6.95
CA PRO A 183 0.96 4.11 -8.32
C PRO A 183 1.95 4.59 -9.38
N CYS A 184 2.99 5.35 -9.00
CA CYS A 184 4.03 5.77 -9.94
C CYS A 184 5.20 4.78 -10.06
N ARG A 185 5.23 3.71 -9.22
CA ARG A 185 6.31 2.72 -9.22
C ARG A 185 7.71 3.35 -9.17
N PRO A 186 8.03 4.10 -8.12
CA PRO A 186 9.28 4.85 -8.02
C PRO A 186 10.50 3.93 -8.17
N LYS A 187 11.59 4.45 -8.75
CA LYS A 187 12.84 3.69 -8.94
C LYS A 187 13.52 3.38 -7.60
N ASN A 188 13.34 4.27 -6.63
CA ASN A 188 13.95 4.14 -5.30
C ASN A 188 12.88 4.18 -4.23
N GLN A 189 13.08 3.40 -3.18
CA GLN A 189 12.13 3.34 -2.08
C GLN A 189 12.85 3.11 -0.75
N LEU A 190 12.47 3.87 0.28
CA LEU A 190 12.86 3.62 1.66
C LEU A 190 11.62 3.24 2.46
N VAL A 191 11.58 2.00 2.92
CA VAL A 191 10.40 1.44 3.59
C VAL A 191 10.67 1.21 5.07
N GLY A 192 9.90 1.85 5.94
CA GLY A 192 9.84 1.55 7.36
C GLY A 192 8.90 0.37 7.64
N VAL A 193 9.37 -0.63 8.37
CA VAL A 193 8.58 -1.80 8.77
C VAL A 193 8.53 -1.94 10.29
N TYR A 194 7.42 -2.44 10.83
CA TYR A 194 7.21 -2.50 12.28
C TYR A 194 7.77 -3.75 12.96
N GLY A 195 8.30 -4.71 12.20
CA GLY A 195 8.80 -5.95 12.77
C GLY A 195 9.69 -6.73 11.82
N LEU A 196 10.49 -7.63 12.39
CA LEU A 196 11.47 -8.46 11.65
C LEU A 196 10.79 -9.41 10.66
N ASP A 197 9.59 -9.91 10.97
CA ASP A 197 8.84 -10.80 10.08
C ASP A 197 8.44 -10.06 8.81
N ILE A 198 7.98 -8.82 8.95
CA ILE A 198 7.65 -7.97 7.80
C ILE A 198 8.91 -7.58 7.04
N LEU A 199 10.02 -7.32 7.72
CA LEU A 199 11.30 -7.07 7.07
C LEU A 199 11.73 -8.26 6.17
N ARG A 200 11.65 -9.48 6.70
CA ARG A 200 11.97 -10.70 5.94
C ARG A 200 11.03 -10.90 4.74
N LEU A 201 9.74 -10.66 4.93
CA LEU A 201 8.74 -10.71 3.85
C LEU A 201 9.09 -9.70 2.74
N TYR A 202 9.35 -8.44 3.10
CA TYR A 202 9.71 -7.39 2.14
C TYR A 202 11.02 -7.70 1.40
N LYS A 203 12.04 -8.18 2.13
CA LYS A 203 13.28 -8.64 1.52
C LYS A 203 13.00 -9.70 0.44
N SER A 204 12.22 -10.73 0.77
CA SER A 204 11.87 -11.79 -0.19
C SER A 204 11.08 -11.27 -1.38
N VAL A 205 10.19 -10.28 -1.21
CA VAL A 205 9.45 -9.64 -2.30
C VAL A 205 10.41 -8.88 -3.22
N PHE A 206 11.29 -8.06 -2.68
CA PHE A 206 12.21 -7.24 -3.48
C PHE A 206 13.28 -8.09 -4.19
N GLU A 207 13.79 -9.15 -3.56
CA GLU A 207 14.72 -10.09 -4.21
C GLU A 207 14.09 -10.75 -5.46
N LYS A 208 12.79 -11.11 -5.40
CA LYS A 208 12.07 -11.68 -6.55
C LYS A 208 11.81 -10.68 -7.67
N GLU A 209 11.82 -9.39 -7.38
CA GLU A 209 11.57 -8.34 -8.39
C GLU A 209 12.80 -7.96 -9.21
N SER A 210 13.97 -8.52 -8.92
CA SER A 210 15.25 -8.14 -9.58
C SER A 210 15.54 -6.63 -9.48
N LYS A 211 15.16 -5.98 -8.39
CA LYS A 211 15.33 -4.53 -8.15
C LYS A 211 16.55 -4.21 -7.27
N PHE A 212 17.51 -5.12 -7.22
CA PHE A 212 18.78 -4.93 -6.51
C PHE A 212 19.96 -5.23 -7.43
#